data_72245c39a3cd29cf06734a7e73ff53b2
#
_entry.id   72245c39a3cd29cf06734a7e73ff53b2
#
_cell.length_a   1.000
_cell.length_b   1.000
_cell.length_c   1.000
_cell.angle_alpha   90.00
_cell.angle_beta   90.00
_cell.angle_gamma   90.00
#
_symmetry.space_group_name_H-M   'P 1'
#
loop_
_entity.id
_entity.type
_entity.pdbx_description
1 polymer ?
#
loop_
_entity_poly.entity_id
_entity_poly.type
_entity_poly.pdbx_seq_one_letter_code
_entity_poly.pdbx_strand_id
1 'polypeptide(L)'
;FSCATHLAPGGDRWWTRARRDAPYVTYCVHRANLLRFNGIEPVIVFDGDRLPAKREEEAQRRARRREAMKRGRDAREVGDERGAMNGFAGGVDVTPEMAKELMEALKKEKFEFVCAPYEADAQIASLAKTPRERGGVDLVFTEDTDLVAYGCPRVMFKLEKSGDVKELKLETLFAGPPEKTLAPTDENATENAVVGVGKKKTGPPPLNFAEWDYELFLSLCVLSGCDFLDNIKGLGIKKMYNILNKHRDVDAAFKALRSDAKTREIIPDGYEEKWRQA
;
A
#
# COMPACT_ATOMS: atom_id res chain seq x y z
N PHE A 1 -7.06 1.11 -5.53
CA PHE A 1 -7.44 0.35 -6.74
C PHE A 1 -6.22 0.05 -7.62
N SER A 2 -5.32 -0.80 -7.14
CA SER A 2 -4.15 -1.30 -7.86
C SER A 2 -4.50 -2.18 -9.08
N CYS A 3 -5.75 -2.59 -9.24
CA CYS A 3 -6.20 -3.54 -10.25
C CYS A 3 -6.32 -2.98 -11.67
N ALA A 4 -6.49 -1.68 -11.85
CA ALA A 4 -6.75 -1.10 -13.18
C ALA A 4 -5.48 -0.95 -14.05
N THR A 5 -4.31 -0.92 -13.45
CA THR A 5 -3.06 -0.61 -14.15
C THR A 5 -2.40 -1.81 -14.86
N HIS A 6 -2.81 -3.04 -14.56
CA HIS A 6 -2.16 -4.26 -15.10
C HIS A 6 -2.87 -4.88 -16.30
N LEU A 7 -3.96 -4.30 -16.82
CA LEU A 7 -4.83 -4.97 -17.80
C LEU A 7 -4.87 -4.37 -19.21
N ALA A 8 -4.06 -3.38 -19.54
CA ALA A 8 -4.20 -2.70 -20.83
C ALA A 8 -3.02 -2.89 -21.79
N PRO A 9 -3.06 -3.85 -22.70
CA PRO A 9 -2.44 -3.66 -23.99
C PRO A 9 -3.52 -3.17 -24.98
N GLY A 10 -3.54 -1.86 -25.30
CA GLY A 10 -4.32 -1.34 -26.41
C GLY A 10 -5.05 -0.04 -26.13
N GLY A 11 -4.52 1.04 -26.67
CA GLY A 11 -4.91 2.42 -26.69
C GLY A 11 -6.40 2.82 -26.57
N ASP A 12 -6.66 4.13 -26.60
CA ASP A 12 -7.90 4.90 -26.42
C ASP A 12 -9.27 4.23 -26.68
N ARG A 13 -9.34 3.14 -27.44
CA ARG A 13 -10.59 2.50 -27.83
C ARG A 13 -11.24 1.60 -26.79
N TRP A 14 -10.51 1.16 -25.78
CA TRP A 14 -11.10 0.27 -24.78
C TRP A 14 -11.96 1.02 -23.75
N TRP A 15 -11.73 2.30 -23.52
CA TRP A 15 -12.58 3.18 -22.73
C TRP A 15 -13.98 3.39 -23.30
N THR A 16 -14.08 3.42 -24.64
CA THR A 16 -15.34 3.75 -25.32
C THR A 16 -16.18 2.52 -25.68
N ARG A 17 -15.61 1.32 -25.65
CA ARG A 17 -16.26 0.07 -26.08
C ARG A 17 -16.83 -0.79 -24.94
N ALA A 18 -16.58 -0.41 -23.69
CA ALA A 18 -16.81 -1.25 -22.52
C ALA A 18 -18.16 -1.00 -21.86
N ARG A 19 -19.26 -1.21 -22.56
CA ARG A 19 -20.59 -1.12 -21.92
C ARG A 19 -21.22 -2.46 -21.53
N ARG A 20 -20.59 -3.63 -21.74
CA ARG A 20 -21.15 -4.91 -21.29
C ARG A 20 -20.20 -5.83 -20.57
N ASP A 21 -18.87 -5.76 -20.83
CA ASP A 21 -17.88 -6.63 -20.20
C ASP A 21 -16.57 -5.85 -20.00
N ALA A 22 -16.60 -4.81 -19.16
CA ALA A 22 -15.42 -4.01 -18.87
C ALA A 22 -14.33 -4.93 -18.26
N PRO A 23 -13.13 -5.06 -18.85
CA PRO A 23 -12.10 -5.99 -18.38
C PRO A 23 -11.73 -5.82 -16.90
N TYR A 24 -11.80 -4.60 -16.38
CA TYR A 24 -11.55 -4.32 -14.97
C TYR A 24 -12.64 -4.88 -14.05
N VAL A 25 -13.92 -4.86 -14.46
CA VAL A 25 -15.03 -5.46 -13.70
C VAL A 25 -14.84 -6.97 -13.63
N THR A 26 -14.62 -7.61 -14.79
CA THR A 26 -14.36 -9.06 -14.87
C THR A 26 -13.18 -9.46 -13.99
N TYR A 27 -12.09 -8.68 -14.01
CA TYR A 27 -10.93 -8.94 -13.17
C TYR A 27 -11.25 -8.85 -11.68
N CYS A 28 -11.92 -7.77 -11.24
CA CYS A 28 -12.26 -7.58 -9.83
C CYS A 28 -13.20 -8.66 -9.31
N VAL A 29 -14.24 -9.00 -10.10
CA VAL A 29 -15.18 -10.08 -9.77
C VAL A 29 -14.46 -11.44 -9.73
N HIS A 30 -13.55 -11.69 -10.67
CA HIS A 30 -12.75 -12.92 -10.65
C HIS A 30 -11.88 -13.02 -9.39
N ARG A 31 -11.27 -11.92 -8.95
CA ARG A 31 -10.47 -11.88 -7.71
C ARG A 31 -11.33 -12.14 -6.47
N ALA A 32 -12.53 -11.56 -6.42
CA ALA A 32 -13.49 -11.82 -5.35
C ALA A 32 -13.95 -13.28 -5.32
N ASN A 33 -14.23 -13.85 -6.50
CA ASN A 33 -14.59 -15.26 -6.63
C ASN A 33 -13.44 -16.21 -6.25
N LEU A 34 -12.19 -15.84 -6.52
CA LEU A 34 -11.03 -16.61 -6.08
C LEU A 34 -10.98 -16.74 -4.55
N LEU A 35 -11.27 -15.67 -3.82
CA LEU A 35 -11.37 -15.70 -2.36
C LEU A 35 -12.54 -16.60 -1.92
N ARG A 36 -13.73 -16.41 -2.49
CA ARG A 36 -14.91 -17.22 -2.17
C ARG A 36 -14.70 -18.71 -2.46
N PHE A 37 -14.03 -19.04 -3.56
CA PHE A 37 -13.67 -20.43 -3.89
C PHE A 37 -12.76 -21.06 -2.82
N ASN A 38 -11.92 -20.27 -2.16
CA ASN A 38 -11.07 -20.68 -1.05
C ASN A 38 -11.77 -20.57 0.33
N GLY A 39 -13.09 -20.43 0.37
CA GLY A 39 -13.85 -20.38 1.62
C GLY A 39 -13.79 -19.04 2.36
N ILE A 40 -13.37 -17.97 1.70
CA ILE A 40 -13.27 -16.62 2.27
C ILE A 40 -14.39 -15.77 1.68
N GLU A 41 -15.27 -15.23 2.51
CA GLU A 41 -16.30 -14.28 2.08
C GLU A 41 -15.72 -12.87 2.12
N PRO A 42 -15.44 -12.25 0.94
CA PRO A 42 -14.87 -10.92 0.91
C PRO A 42 -15.92 -9.83 1.07
N VAL A 43 -15.58 -8.81 1.85
CA VAL A 43 -16.27 -7.51 1.87
C VAL A 43 -15.42 -6.53 1.09
N ILE A 44 -15.95 -5.95 0.03
CA ILE A 44 -15.24 -5.00 -0.83
C ILE A 44 -15.51 -3.59 -0.33
N VAL A 45 -14.46 -2.81 -0.07
CA VAL A 45 -14.58 -1.42 0.39
C VAL A 45 -14.22 -0.46 -0.74
N PHE A 46 -15.10 0.47 -0.98
CA PHE A 46 -14.93 1.55 -1.96
C PHE A 46 -14.64 2.87 -1.27
N ASP A 47 -13.81 3.69 -1.92
CA ASP A 47 -13.65 5.08 -1.52
C ASP A 47 -14.98 5.84 -1.63
N GLY A 48 -15.19 6.75 -0.69
CA GLY A 48 -16.33 7.67 -0.68
C GLY A 48 -15.97 9.05 -1.20
N ASP A 49 -16.25 10.08 -0.40
CA ASP A 49 -15.96 11.45 -0.77
C ASP A 49 -14.47 11.78 -0.58
N ARG A 50 -14.03 12.89 -1.15
CA ARG A 50 -12.64 13.33 -1.06
C ARG A 50 -12.32 13.85 0.33
N LEU A 51 -11.21 13.38 0.89
CA LEU A 51 -10.75 13.85 2.18
C LEU A 51 -10.20 15.27 2.06
N PRO A 52 -10.78 16.28 2.77
CA PRO A 52 -10.34 17.68 2.65
C PRO A 52 -8.86 17.89 2.97
N ALA A 53 -8.32 17.10 3.90
CA ALA A 53 -6.90 17.16 4.31
C ALA A 53 -5.92 16.78 3.18
N LYS A 54 -6.35 15.97 2.20
CA LYS A 54 -5.51 15.52 1.05
C LYS A 54 -5.71 16.34 -0.23
N ARG A 55 -6.37 17.50 -0.15
CA ARG A 55 -6.69 18.32 -1.34
C ARG A 55 -5.48 18.71 -2.17
N GLU A 56 -4.37 19.08 -1.53
CA GLU A 56 -3.14 19.46 -2.22
C GLU A 56 -2.50 18.26 -2.93
N GLU A 57 -2.40 17.13 -2.23
CA GLU A 57 -1.85 15.91 -2.80
C GLU A 57 -2.69 15.40 -3.98
N GLU A 58 -4.01 15.40 -3.86
CA GLU A 58 -4.89 15.06 -4.97
C GLU A 58 -4.73 16.00 -6.17
N ALA A 59 -4.51 17.30 -5.93
CA ALA A 59 -4.25 18.25 -7.00
C ALA A 59 -2.92 17.91 -7.72
N GLN A 60 -1.89 17.54 -6.98
CA GLN A 60 -0.61 17.08 -7.54
C GLN A 60 -0.76 15.75 -8.30
N ARG A 61 -1.49 14.78 -7.75
CA ARG A 61 -1.79 13.50 -8.43
C ARG A 61 -2.53 13.74 -9.75
N ARG A 62 -3.52 14.63 -9.76
CA ARG A 62 -4.25 15.03 -11.00
C ARG A 62 -3.33 15.72 -12.03
N ALA A 63 -2.41 16.56 -11.56
CA ALA A 63 -1.44 17.20 -12.44
C ALA A 63 -0.48 16.16 -13.07
N ARG A 64 0.04 15.23 -12.27
CA ARG A 64 0.91 14.13 -12.75
C ARG A 64 0.19 13.22 -13.76
N ARG A 65 -1.09 12.89 -13.52
CA ARG A 65 -1.91 12.09 -14.47
C ARG A 65 -2.12 12.83 -15.79
N ARG A 66 -2.44 14.14 -15.76
CA ARG A 66 -2.56 14.95 -16.97
C ARG A 66 -1.27 15.01 -17.78
N GLU A 67 -0.15 15.16 -17.09
CA GLU A 67 1.18 15.15 -17.72
C GLU A 67 1.51 13.78 -18.34
N ALA A 68 1.17 12.69 -17.64
CA ALA A 68 1.34 11.34 -18.17
C ALA A 68 0.49 11.11 -19.42
N MET A 69 -0.77 11.55 -19.41
CA MET A 69 -1.66 11.49 -20.59
C MET A 69 -1.11 12.31 -21.76
N LYS A 70 -0.53 13.48 -21.50
CA LYS A 70 0.12 14.28 -22.52
C LYS A 70 1.29 13.55 -23.14
N ARG A 71 2.22 13.04 -22.30
CA ARG A 71 3.36 12.24 -22.78
C ARG A 71 2.92 11.03 -23.61
N GLY A 72 1.82 10.37 -23.20
CA GLY A 72 1.26 9.24 -23.97
C GLY A 72 0.80 9.64 -25.35
N ARG A 73 0.15 10.81 -25.50
CA ARG A 73 -0.27 11.35 -26.80
C ARG A 73 0.93 11.74 -27.67
N ASP A 74 1.88 12.50 -27.10
CA ASP A 74 3.09 12.94 -27.79
C ASP A 74 3.91 11.74 -28.31
N ALA A 75 4.08 10.70 -27.48
CA ALA A 75 4.76 9.45 -27.88
C ALA A 75 4.03 8.74 -29.02
N ARG A 76 2.68 8.73 -28.99
CA ARG A 76 1.89 8.11 -30.06
C ARG A 76 2.01 8.85 -31.39
N GLU A 77 2.06 10.18 -31.36
CA GLU A 77 2.24 11.01 -32.57
C GLU A 77 3.55 10.70 -33.30
N VAL A 78 4.62 10.36 -32.55
CA VAL A 78 5.91 9.99 -33.14
C VAL A 78 6.08 8.48 -33.37
N GLY A 79 5.03 7.69 -33.16
CA GLY A 79 5.03 6.24 -33.39
C GLY A 79 5.70 5.41 -32.29
N ASP A 80 6.01 6.00 -31.13
CA ASP A 80 6.52 5.26 -29.96
C ASP A 80 5.35 4.59 -29.19
N GLU A 81 4.95 3.40 -29.64
CA GLU A 81 3.87 2.62 -29.03
C GLU A 81 4.14 2.28 -27.56
N ARG A 82 5.40 2.02 -27.19
CA ARG A 82 5.75 1.69 -25.80
C ARG A 82 5.69 2.92 -24.89
N GLY A 83 6.19 4.04 -25.36
CA GLY A 83 6.08 5.33 -24.66
C GLY A 83 4.63 5.76 -24.51
N ALA A 84 3.83 5.60 -25.56
CA ALA A 84 2.40 5.87 -25.55
C ALA A 84 1.66 5.02 -24.51
N MET A 85 1.90 3.71 -24.48
CA MET A 85 1.28 2.80 -23.50
C MET A 85 1.64 3.18 -22.06
N ASN A 86 2.92 3.46 -21.78
CA ASN A 86 3.38 3.88 -20.46
C ASN A 86 2.76 5.22 -20.04
N GLY A 87 2.67 6.17 -20.97
CA GLY A 87 2.05 7.47 -20.74
C GLY A 87 0.57 7.33 -20.38
N PHE A 88 -0.18 6.57 -21.17
CA PHE A 88 -1.60 6.35 -20.91
C PHE A 88 -1.83 5.57 -19.61
N ALA A 89 -1.06 4.52 -19.33
CA ALA A 89 -1.16 3.77 -18.08
C ALA A 89 -0.95 4.66 -16.85
N GLY A 90 0.02 5.57 -16.89
CA GLY A 90 0.26 6.54 -15.81
C GLY A 90 -0.78 7.64 -15.70
N GLY A 91 -1.61 7.84 -16.74
CA GLY A 91 -2.66 8.86 -16.79
C GLY A 91 -4.07 8.37 -16.45
N VAL A 92 -4.23 7.06 -16.23
CA VAL A 92 -5.54 6.46 -15.91
C VAL A 92 -6.04 6.99 -14.56
N ASP A 93 -7.31 7.35 -14.53
CA ASP A 93 -8.05 7.68 -13.30
C ASP A 93 -9.25 6.74 -13.14
N VAL A 94 -9.52 6.32 -11.93
CA VAL A 94 -10.74 5.55 -11.63
C VAL A 94 -11.88 6.55 -11.44
N THR A 95 -12.93 6.41 -12.23
CA THR A 95 -14.08 7.32 -12.17
C THR A 95 -15.19 6.75 -11.29
N PRO A 96 -16.09 7.62 -10.76
CA PRO A 96 -17.27 7.15 -10.02
C PRO A 96 -18.15 6.19 -10.84
N GLU A 97 -18.23 6.39 -12.17
CA GLU A 97 -18.98 5.52 -13.07
C GLU A 97 -18.38 4.11 -13.12
N MET A 98 -17.05 4.00 -13.17
CA MET A 98 -16.35 2.71 -13.09
C MET A 98 -16.61 2.00 -11.76
N ALA A 99 -16.56 2.73 -10.65
CA ALA A 99 -16.89 2.17 -9.33
C ALA A 99 -18.34 1.67 -9.29
N LYS A 100 -19.29 2.45 -9.83
CA LYS A 100 -20.70 2.05 -9.90
C LYS A 100 -20.91 0.79 -10.73
N GLU A 101 -20.29 0.68 -11.92
CA GLU A 101 -20.35 -0.53 -12.75
C GLU A 101 -19.85 -1.77 -12.00
N LEU A 102 -18.75 -1.64 -11.25
CA LEU A 102 -18.23 -2.72 -10.41
C LEU A 102 -19.20 -3.07 -9.28
N MET A 103 -19.76 -2.08 -8.58
CA MET A 103 -20.76 -2.31 -7.52
C MET A 103 -21.98 -3.07 -8.06
N GLU A 104 -22.48 -2.71 -9.26
CA GLU A 104 -23.59 -3.41 -9.90
C GLU A 104 -23.24 -4.86 -10.23
N ALA A 105 -22.03 -5.15 -10.69
CA ALA A 105 -21.55 -6.49 -10.95
C ALA A 105 -21.41 -7.31 -9.66
N LEU A 106 -20.81 -6.73 -8.61
CA LEU A 106 -20.67 -7.37 -7.29
C LEU A 106 -22.05 -7.72 -6.69
N LYS A 107 -23.02 -6.80 -6.82
CA LYS A 107 -24.40 -7.03 -6.36
C LYS A 107 -25.07 -8.20 -7.09
N LYS A 108 -24.86 -8.34 -8.40
CA LYS A 108 -25.37 -9.48 -9.18
C LYS A 108 -24.78 -10.81 -8.71
N GLU A 109 -23.49 -10.80 -8.36
CA GLU A 109 -22.76 -11.97 -7.83
C GLU A 109 -22.97 -12.16 -6.32
N LYS A 110 -23.81 -11.34 -5.68
CA LYS A 110 -24.13 -11.38 -4.25
C LYS A 110 -22.90 -11.20 -3.35
N PHE A 111 -21.96 -10.36 -3.74
CA PHE A 111 -20.87 -9.93 -2.88
C PHE A 111 -21.31 -8.77 -2.00
N GLU A 112 -20.82 -8.78 -0.76
CA GLU A 112 -20.98 -7.65 0.14
C GLU A 112 -19.97 -6.55 -0.20
N PHE A 113 -20.41 -5.31 -0.15
CA PHE A 113 -19.54 -4.16 -0.30
C PHE A 113 -19.99 -2.97 0.56
N VAL A 114 -19.05 -2.13 0.92
CA VAL A 114 -19.24 -0.91 1.72
C VAL A 114 -18.64 0.27 0.98
N CYS A 115 -19.34 1.40 0.96
CA CYS A 115 -18.77 2.68 0.56
C CYS A 115 -18.33 3.42 1.82
N ALA A 116 -17.03 3.70 1.94
CA ALA A 116 -16.49 4.48 3.03
C ALA A 116 -17.04 5.93 2.98
N PRO A 117 -17.11 6.65 4.10
CA PRO A 117 -17.43 8.07 4.07
C PRO A 117 -16.41 8.90 3.28
N TYR A 118 -15.12 8.51 3.38
CA TYR A 118 -13.98 9.10 2.71
C TYR A 118 -13.10 7.99 2.09
N GLU A 119 -11.92 7.74 2.63
CA GLU A 119 -10.98 6.75 2.12
C GLU A 119 -11.32 5.33 2.58
N ALA A 120 -11.22 4.40 1.66
CA ALA A 120 -11.42 2.98 1.91
C ALA A 120 -10.45 2.44 2.98
N ASP A 121 -9.21 2.94 3.02
CA ASP A 121 -8.16 2.47 3.94
C ASP A 121 -8.55 2.67 5.41
N ALA A 122 -9.07 3.84 5.76
CA ALA A 122 -9.56 4.13 7.11
C ALA A 122 -10.75 3.22 7.48
N GLN A 123 -11.66 2.97 6.53
CA GLN A 123 -12.80 2.08 6.74
C GLN A 123 -12.35 0.63 6.90
N ILE A 124 -11.42 0.16 6.07
CA ILE A 124 -10.84 -1.19 6.16
C ILE A 124 -10.14 -1.37 7.51
N ALA A 125 -9.33 -0.39 7.93
CA ALA A 125 -8.67 -0.44 9.22
C ALA A 125 -9.64 -0.47 10.40
N SER A 126 -10.74 0.26 10.32
CA SER A 126 -11.84 0.22 11.30
C SER A 126 -12.48 -1.16 11.36
N LEU A 127 -12.81 -1.75 10.22
CA LEU A 127 -13.38 -3.10 10.15
C LEU A 127 -12.42 -4.16 10.69
N ALA A 128 -11.13 -4.06 10.37
CA ALA A 128 -10.10 -5.00 10.81
C ALA A 128 -9.82 -4.96 12.34
N LYS A 129 -10.10 -3.83 12.97
CA LYS A 129 -9.97 -3.66 14.44
C LYS A 129 -11.28 -3.92 15.18
N THR A 130 -12.38 -4.03 14.47
CA THR A 130 -13.68 -4.31 15.05
C THR A 130 -13.85 -5.82 15.29
N PRO A 131 -14.34 -6.27 16.47
CA PRO A 131 -14.65 -7.68 16.68
C PRO A 131 -15.68 -8.20 15.66
N ARG A 132 -15.52 -9.46 15.24
CA ARG A 132 -16.40 -10.09 14.24
C ARG A 132 -17.88 -10.05 14.62
N GLU A 133 -18.19 -10.21 15.90
CA GLU A 133 -19.56 -10.16 16.44
C GLU A 133 -20.22 -8.78 16.27
N ARG A 134 -19.41 -7.76 15.99
CA ARG A 134 -19.85 -6.38 15.72
C ARG A 134 -19.72 -6.00 14.24
N GLY A 135 -19.53 -6.99 13.35
CA GLY A 135 -19.40 -6.76 11.91
C GLY A 135 -17.98 -6.48 11.44
N GLY A 136 -16.97 -6.79 12.25
CA GLY A 136 -15.57 -6.70 11.84
C GLY A 136 -15.12 -7.84 10.92
N VAL A 137 -13.89 -7.72 10.41
CA VAL A 137 -13.27 -8.70 9.50
C VAL A 137 -12.02 -9.31 10.12
N ASP A 138 -11.73 -10.57 9.78
CA ASP A 138 -10.61 -11.33 10.36
C ASP A 138 -9.25 -10.94 9.76
N LEU A 139 -9.24 -10.47 8.52
CA LEU A 139 -8.01 -10.15 7.78
C LEU A 139 -8.30 -9.18 6.63
N VAL A 140 -7.26 -8.54 6.12
CA VAL A 140 -7.31 -7.57 5.04
C VAL A 140 -6.50 -8.06 3.84
N PHE A 141 -7.08 -8.00 2.64
CA PHE A 141 -6.35 -8.17 1.37
C PHE A 141 -6.09 -6.81 0.74
N THR A 142 -4.82 -6.47 0.55
CA THR A 142 -4.41 -5.21 -0.07
C THR A 142 -3.05 -5.31 -0.74
N GLU A 143 -2.75 -4.40 -1.65
CA GLU A 143 -1.39 -4.15 -2.14
C GLU A 143 -0.78 -2.89 -1.49
N ASP A 144 -1.58 -2.18 -0.68
CA ASP A 144 -1.15 -0.97 -0.01
C ASP A 144 -0.56 -1.28 1.37
N THR A 145 0.62 -0.77 1.63
CA THR A 145 1.33 -0.94 2.91
C THR A 145 0.81 0.01 3.99
N ASP A 146 0.04 1.03 3.63
CA ASP A 146 -0.48 2.00 4.59
C ASP A 146 -1.43 1.36 5.61
N LEU A 147 -2.09 0.24 5.26
CA LEU A 147 -2.94 -0.50 6.19
C LEU A 147 -2.15 -1.11 7.35
N VAL A 148 -0.84 -1.33 7.20
CA VAL A 148 0.03 -1.71 8.32
C VAL A 148 0.24 -0.52 9.27
N ALA A 149 0.47 0.68 8.71
CA ALA A 149 0.56 1.92 9.48
C ALA A 149 -0.78 2.28 10.15
N TYR A 150 -1.91 2.00 9.51
CA TYR A 150 -3.23 2.09 10.14
C TYR A 150 -3.47 1.06 11.26
N GLY A 151 -2.55 0.12 11.46
CA GLY A 151 -2.60 -0.87 12.56
C GLY A 151 -3.57 -2.01 12.32
N CYS A 152 -3.77 -2.42 11.07
CA CYS A 152 -4.50 -3.64 10.77
C CYS A 152 -3.77 -4.85 11.35
N PRO A 153 -4.43 -5.68 12.17
CA PRO A 153 -3.76 -6.78 12.87
C PRO A 153 -3.19 -7.83 11.93
N ARG A 154 -3.84 -8.05 10.77
CA ARG A 154 -3.50 -9.12 9.84
C ARG A 154 -3.76 -8.68 8.40
N VAL A 155 -2.68 -8.57 7.61
CA VAL A 155 -2.73 -8.07 6.23
C VAL A 155 -2.15 -9.11 5.28
N MET A 156 -2.87 -9.37 4.18
CA MET A 156 -2.49 -10.27 3.10
C MET A 156 -2.12 -9.46 1.86
N PHE A 157 -0.90 -9.63 1.40
CA PHE A 157 -0.38 -9.00 0.19
C PHE A 157 -0.20 -10.02 -0.93
N LYS A 158 -0.13 -9.54 -2.15
CA LYS A 158 0.26 -10.29 -3.34
C LYS A 158 -0.57 -11.55 -3.55
N LEU A 159 -1.89 -11.40 -3.50
CA LEU A 159 -2.77 -12.50 -3.85
C LEU A 159 -2.51 -12.92 -5.30
N GLU A 160 -1.92 -14.09 -5.51
CA GLU A 160 -1.63 -14.67 -6.82
C GLU A 160 -2.86 -15.39 -7.40
N LYS A 161 -2.78 -15.78 -8.68
CA LYS A 161 -3.87 -16.55 -9.32
C LYS A 161 -4.03 -17.95 -8.73
N SER A 162 -2.96 -18.50 -8.16
CA SER A 162 -2.94 -19.77 -7.42
C SER A 162 -3.67 -19.72 -6.08
N GLY A 163 -3.92 -18.52 -5.56
CA GLY A 163 -4.43 -18.30 -4.20
C GLY A 163 -3.32 -18.02 -3.18
N ASP A 164 -2.06 -18.11 -3.59
CA ASP A 164 -0.93 -17.80 -2.69
C ASP A 164 -0.92 -16.33 -2.30
N VAL A 165 -0.55 -16.05 -1.05
CA VAL A 165 -0.49 -14.71 -0.47
C VAL A 165 0.76 -14.55 0.41
N LYS A 166 1.14 -13.31 0.66
CA LYS A 166 2.14 -12.96 1.69
C LYS A 166 1.42 -12.38 2.89
N GLU A 167 1.46 -13.09 4.00
CA GLU A 167 0.86 -12.65 5.25
C GLU A 167 1.83 -11.77 6.03
N LEU A 168 1.29 -10.68 6.61
CA LEU A 168 1.92 -9.89 7.66
C LEU A 168 0.95 -9.81 8.84
N LYS A 169 1.41 -10.26 10.01
CA LYS A 169 0.75 -10.03 11.29
C LYS A 169 1.46 -8.91 12.02
N LEU A 170 0.74 -7.90 12.43
CA LEU A 170 1.31 -6.72 13.07
C LEU A 170 2.12 -7.08 14.33
N GLU A 171 1.63 -8.02 15.12
CA GLU A 171 2.32 -8.52 16.31
C GLU A 171 3.72 -9.09 16.01
N THR A 172 3.87 -9.79 14.88
CA THR A 172 5.17 -10.39 14.49
C THR A 172 6.19 -9.34 14.06
N LEU A 173 5.75 -8.14 13.68
CA LEU A 173 6.64 -7.05 13.31
C LEU A 173 7.50 -6.61 14.51
N PHE A 174 6.94 -6.66 15.71
CA PHE A 174 7.58 -6.21 16.95
C PHE A 174 8.19 -7.34 17.77
N ALA A 175 7.87 -8.60 17.45
CA ALA A 175 8.40 -9.78 18.16
C ALA A 175 9.90 -10.04 17.88
N GLY A 176 10.49 -9.36 16.91
CA GLY A 176 11.85 -9.65 16.44
C GLY A 176 11.91 -10.84 15.48
N PRO A 177 13.07 -11.10 14.88
CA PRO A 177 13.24 -12.25 14.02
C PRO A 177 13.02 -13.52 14.86
N PRO A 178 12.30 -14.53 14.33
CA PRO A 178 12.12 -15.79 15.02
C PRO A 178 13.52 -16.34 15.37
N GLU A 179 13.67 -16.77 16.63
CA GLU A 179 14.86 -17.49 17.05
C GLU A 179 15.11 -18.59 16.02
N LYS A 180 16.32 -18.69 15.47
CA LYS A 180 16.66 -19.71 14.48
C LYS A 180 16.41 -21.06 15.15
N THR A 181 15.24 -21.61 14.97
CA THR A 181 15.03 -23.03 15.19
C THR A 181 16.02 -23.72 14.26
N LEU A 182 17.07 -24.28 14.84
CA LEU A 182 17.96 -25.22 14.16
C LEU A 182 17.03 -26.24 13.52
N ALA A 183 16.94 -26.21 12.19
CA ALA A 183 16.23 -27.26 11.48
C ALA A 183 16.85 -28.59 11.96
N PRO A 184 16.02 -29.62 12.23
CA PRO A 184 16.57 -30.93 12.51
C PRO A 184 17.47 -31.30 11.33
N THR A 185 18.73 -31.61 11.63
CA THR A 185 19.68 -32.12 10.65
C THR A 185 19.21 -33.51 10.26
N ASP A 186 18.45 -33.59 9.16
CA ASP A 186 18.25 -34.88 8.49
C ASP A 186 19.60 -35.32 7.89
N GLU A 187 20.25 -36.26 8.56
CA GLU A 187 21.55 -36.85 8.18
C GLU A 187 21.49 -37.68 6.88
N ASN A 188 20.42 -37.61 6.08
CA ASN A 188 20.24 -38.41 4.87
C ASN A 188 19.82 -37.60 3.61
N ALA A 189 20.30 -36.39 3.43
CA ALA A 189 20.16 -35.69 2.16
C ALA A 189 21.36 -35.95 1.27
N THR A 190 21.20 -36.85 0.31
CA THR A 190 22.16 -37.16 -0.75
C THR A 190 22.60 -35.91 -1.50
N GLU A 191 23.95 -35.75 -1.58
CA GLU A 191 24.66 -34.77 -2.39
C GLU A 191 24.21 -34.84 -3.85
N ASN A 192 23.40 -33.91 -4.34
CA ASN A 192 23.32 -33.53 -5.76
C ASN A 192 22.32 -32.35 -5.95
N ALA A 193 22.64 -31.19 -5.39
CA ALA A 193 22.02 -29.93 -5.82
C ALA A 193 23.14 -28.93 -6.17
N VAL A 194 23.41 -28.79 -7.45
CA VAL A 194 24.28 -27.73 -7.97
C VAL A 194 23.59 -26.38 -7.67
N VAL A 195 23.99 -25.76 -6.58
CA VAL A 195 23.54 -24.42 -6.22
C VAL A 195 24.26 -23.42 -7.12
N GLY A 196 23.53 -22.91 -8.10
CA GLY A 196 23.94 -21.73 -8.84
C GLY A 196 24.13 -20.57 -7.87
N VAL A 197 25.37 -20.12 -7.68
CA VAL A 197 25.74 -18.95 -6.88
C VAL A 197 25.26 -17.69 -7.61
N GLY A 198 23.97 -17.39 -7.48
CA GLY A 198 23.42 -16.09 -7.83
C GLY A 198 24.01 -15.05 -6.86
N LYS A 199 24.74 -14.05 -7.39
CA LYS A 199 25.24 -12.90 -6.61
C LYS A 199 24.10 -12.35 -5.76
N LYS A 200 24.14 -12.53 -4.43
CA LYS A 200 23.25 -11.87 -3.48
C LYS A 200 23.39 -10.38 -3.73
N LYS A 201 22.32 -9.72 -4.19
CA LYS A 201 22.25 -8.26 -4.19
C LYS A 201 22.35 -7.83 -2.72
N THR A 202 23.51 -7.28 -2.34
CA THR A 202 23.74 -6.69 -1.03
C THR A 202 22.99 -5.38 -0.94
N GLY A 203 21.66 -5.46 -0.72
CA GLY A 203 20.88 -4.32 -0.30
C GLY A 203 21.25 -3.97 1.15
N PRO A 204 20.94 -2.73 1.59
CA PRO A 204 21.10 -2.39 3.00
C PRO A 204 20.27 -3.36 3.86
N PRO A 205 20.72 -3.65 5.10
CA PRO A 205 20.00 -4.54 5.99
C PRO A 205 18.55 -4.03 6.18
N PRO A 206 17.57 -4.94 6.29
CA PRO A 206 16.20 -4.57 6.60
C PRO A 206 16.14 -3.87 7.97
N LEU A 207 15.15 -2.98 8.13
CA LEU A 207 14.86 -2.36 9.43
C LEU A 207 14.37 -3.45 10.38
N ASN A 208 14.78 -3.36 11.64
CA ASN A 208 14.38 -4.29 12.69
C ASN A 208 13.54 -3.54 13.74
N PHE A 209 12.29 -3.95 13.90
CA PHE A 209 11.34 -3.35 14.84
C PHE A 209 11.17 -4.16 16.13
N ALA A 210 12.08 -5.10 16.41
CA ALA A 210 12.10 -5.77 17.71
C ALA A 210 12.13 -4.76 18.85
N GLU A 211 11.34 -4.99 19.89
CA GLU A 211 11.20 -4.09 21.04
C GLU A 211 10.59 -2.70 20.73
N TRP A 212 10.10 -2.48 19.52
CA TRP A 212 9.30 -1.30 19.22
C TRP A 212 7.85 -1.53 19.64
N ASP A 213 7.17 -0.45 20.02
CA ASP A 213 5.72 -0.44 20.10
C ASP A 213 5.09 0.10 18.81
N TYR A 214 3.78 -0.01 18.73
CA TYR A 214 3.05 0.47 17.56
C TYR A 214 3.12 1.99 17.41
N GLU A 215 3.14 2.76 18.49
CA GLU A 215 3.19 4.24 18.46
C GLU A 215 4.50 4.74 17.88
N LEU A 216 5.62 4.13 18.27
CA LEU A 216 6.94 4.46 17.73
C LEU A 216 7.04 4.08 16.25
N PHE A 217 6.48 2.93 15.86
CA PHE A 217 6.41 2.50 14.47
C PHE A 217 5.55 3.45 13.62
N LEU A 218 4.35 3.82 14.09
CA LEU A 218 3.47 4.79 13.43
C LEU A 218 4.18 6.14 13.27
N SER A 219 4.87 6.60 14.30
CA SER A 219 5.65 7.83 14.27
C SER A 219 6.74 7.79 13.21
N LEU A 220 7.42 6.65 13.03
CA LEU A 220 8.38 6.48 11.94
C LEU A 220 7.71 6.60 10.57
N CYS A 221 6.55 5.96 10.38
CA CYS A 221 5.80 6.04 9.13
C CYS A 221 5.44 7.49 8.79
N VAL A 222 4.85 8.22 9.73
CA VAL A 222 4.45 9.63 9.54
C VAL A 222 5.68 10.52 9.30
N LEU A 223 6.74 10.42 10.11
CA LEU A 223 7.95 11.23 9.99
C LEU A 223 8.80 10.90 8.76
N SER A 224 8.57 9.75 8.14
CA SER A 224 9.21 9.37 6.87
C SER A 224 8.54 10.02 5.65
N GLY A 225 7.40 10.68 5.86
CA GLY A 225 6.58 11.32 4.85
C GLY A 225 5.33 10.50 4.52
N CYS A 226 4.18 11.11 4.66
CA CYS A 226 2.87 10.57 4.31
C CYS A 226 2.01 11.65 3.66
N ASP A 227 0.79 11.30 3.25
CA ASP A 227 -0.14 12.21 2.58
C ASP A 227 -0.56 13.44 3.42
N PHE A 228 -0.29 13.39 4.73
CA PHE A 228 -0.65 14.45 5.68
C PHE A 228 0.55 15.28 6.14
N LEU A 229 1.77 14.75 6.02
CA LEU A 229 2.98 15.41 6.49
C LEU A 229 4.18 15.03 5.61
N ASP A 230 4.79 16.02 4.98
CA ASP A 230 6.06 15.83 4.28
C ASP A 230 7.18 15.50 5.26
N ASN A 231 8.10 14.63 4.85
CA ASN A 231 9.28 14.33 5.65
C ASN A 231 10.21 15.55 5.76
N ILE A 232 10.96 15.63 6.86
CA ILE A 232 12.00 16.65 7.03
C ILE A 232 13.07 16.41 5.94
N LYS A 233 13.39 17.44 5.16
CA LYS A 233 14.34 17.38 4.06
C LYS A 233 15.69 16.80 4.51
N GLY A 234 16.09 15.71 3.87
CA GLY A 234 17.34 15.01 4.21
C GLY A 234 17.25 14.01 5.37
N LEU A 235 16.10 13.88 6.02
CA LEU A 235 15.80 12.87 7.04
C LEU A 235 14.81 11.83 6.51
N GLY A 236 15.24 11.02 5.55
CA GLY A 236 14.44 9.91 5.07
C GLY A 236 14.38 8.75 6.07
N ILE A 237 13.54 7.74 5.78
CA ILE A 237 13.17 6.64 6.68
C ILE A 237 14.34 6.00 7.46
N LYS A 238 15.49 5.76 6.84
CA LYS A 238 16.64 5.15 7.53
C LYS A 238 17.25 6.04 8.60
N LYS A 239 17.37 7.34 8.32
CA LYS A 239 17.91 8.29 9.30
C LYS A 239 16.92 8.47 10.44
N MET A 240 15.64 8.61 10.13
CA MET A 240 14.59 8.75 11.13
C MET A 240 14.48 7.48 11.98
N TYR A 241 14.53 6.28 11.37
CA TYR A 241 14.59 5.02 12.09
C TYR A 241 15.76 4.98 13.10
N ASN A 242 16.97 5.36 12.68
CA ASN A 242 18.14 5.34 13.59
C ASN A 242 17.96 6.30 14.76
N ILE A 243 17.35 7.46 14.54
CA ILE A 243 17.08 8.45 15.60
C ILE A 243 16.03 7.88 16.57
N LEU A 244 14.90 7.41 16.06
CA LEU A 244 13.83 6.84 16.89
C LEU A 244 14.32 5.57 17.61
N ASN A 245 15.09 4.72 16.95
CA ASN A 245 15.65 3.52 17.56
C ASN A 245 16.63 3.82 18.72
N LYS A 246 17.36 4.94 18.60
CA LYS A 246 18.28 5.38 19.66
C LYS A 246 17.54 5.97 20.87
N HIS A 247 16.52 6.77 20.62
CA HIS A 247 15.85 7.54 21.68
C HIS A 247 14.63 6.82 22.26
N ARG A 248 14.01 5.91 21.51
CA ARG A 248 12.83 5.14 21.90
C ARG A 248 11.62 6.00 22.33
N ASP A 249 11.68 7.27 22.03
CA ASP A 249 10.66 8.26 22.36
C ASP A 249 10.72 9.38 21.32
N VAL A 250 9.56 9.82 20.86
CA VAL A 250 9.47 10.80 19.76
C VAL A 250 9.82 12.20 20.21
N ASP A 251 9.38 12.60 21.41
CA ASP A 251 9.70 13.93 21.94
C ASP A 251 11.22 14.04 22.25
N ALA A 252 11.82 12.97 22.76
CA ALA A 252 13.28 12.90 22.94
C ALA A 252 14.02 12.95 21.59
N ALA A 253 13.49 12.31 20.56
CA ALA A 253 14.04 12.38 19.21
C ALA A 253 13.98 13.81 18.65
N PHE A 254 12.85 14.50 18.76
CA PHE A 254 12.74 15.90 18.34
C PHE A 254 13.69 16.83 19.15
N LYS A 255 13.78 16.64 20.45
CA LYS A 255 14.74 17.39 21.28
C LYS A 255 16.19 17.20 20.83
N ALA A 256 16.56 15.97 20.48
CA ALA A 256 17.88 15.67 19.93
C ALA A 256 18.10 16.34 18.56
N LEU A 257 17.12 16.26 17.66
CA LEU A 257 17.15 16.90 16.34
C LEU A 257 17.26 18.43 16.44
N ARG A 258 16.56 19.07 17.39
CA ARG A 258 16.63 20.51 17.64
C ARG A 258 17.96 20.93 18.30
N SER A 259 18.61 20.04 19.02
CA SER A 259 19.92 20.32 19.68
C SER A 259 21.09 20.23 18.71
N ASP A 260 20.97 19.50 17.62
CA ASP A 260 22.00 19.42 16.58
C ASP A 260 21.86 20.62 15.61
N ALA A 261 22.92 21.40 15.45
CA ALA A 261 22.94 22.59 14.62
C ALA A 261 22.57 22.33 13.17
N LYS A 262 22.94 21.15 12.61
CA LYS A 262 22.65 20.77 11.21
C LYS A 262 21.18 20.41 10.98
N THR A 263 20.57 19.76 11.95
CA THR A 263 19.16 19.31 11.82
C THR A 263 18.19 20.39 12.28
N ARG A 264 18.56 21.23 13.24
CA ARG A 264 17.72 22.33 13.73
C ARG A 264 17.27 23.29 12.62
N GLU A 265 18.18 23.62 11.69
CA GLU A 265 17.90 24.55 10.59
C GLU A 265 16.96 24.00 9.51
N ILE A 266 16.87 22.67 9.39
CA ILE A 266 16.03 22.01 8.38
C ILE A 266 14.66 21.60 8.90
N ILE A 267 14.41 21.65 10.20
CA ILE A 267 13.11 21.33 10.79
C ILE A 267 12.22 22.57 10.71
N PRO A 268 11.08 22.50 9.96
CA PRO A 268 10.16 23.63 9.89
C PRO A 268 9.58 24.00 11.25
N ASP A 269 9.23 25.28 11.41
CA ASP A 269 8.50 25.74 12.60
C ASP A 269 7.12 25.06 12.66
N GLY A 270 6.70 24.67 13.87
CA GLY A 270 5.42 23.98 14.09
C GLY A 270 5.35 22.56 13.53
N TYR A 271 6.49 21.94 13.13
CA TYR A 271 6.50 20.60 12.55
C TYR A 271 6.01 19.52 13.52
N GLU A 272 6.35 19.66 14.82
CA GLU A 272 5.93 18.72 15.87
C GLU A 272 4.41 18.75 16.10
N GLU A 273 3.80 19.94 16.03
CA GLU A 273 2.33 20.08 16.10
C GLU A 273 1.65 19.41 14.90
N LYS A 274 2.19 19.63 13.69
CA LYS A 274 1.70 18.99 12.47
C LYS A 274 1.84 17.48 12.55
N TRP A 275 2.95 16.98 13.08
CA TRP A 275 3.13 15.54 13.27
C TRP A 275 2.09 14.93 14.22
N ARG A 276 1.72 15.63 15.31
CA ARG A 276 0.66 15.16 16.23
C ARG A 276 -0.73 15.17 15.63
N GLN A 277 -0.94 15.92 14.54
CA GLN A 277 -2.22 16.02 13.83
C GLN A 277 -2.32 15.05 12.66
N ALA A 278 -1.19 14.62 12.11
CA ALA A 278 -1.10 13.68 11.01
C ALA A 278 -1.32 12.24 11.47
#